data_27dfdfb0a46b5167c26320a2cbaf7f6f
#
_entry.id   27dfdfb0a46b5167c26320a2cbaf7f6f
#
_cell.length_a   1.000
_cell.length_b   1.000
_cell.length_c   1.000
_cell.angle_alpha   90.00
_cell.angle_beta   90.00
_cell.angle_gamma   90.00
#
_symmetry.space_group_name_H-M   'P 1'
#
loop_
_entity.id
_entity.type
_entity.pdbx_description
1 polymer ?
#
loop_
_entity_poly.entity_id
_entity_poly.type
_entity_poly.pdbx_seq_one_letter_code
_entity_poly.pdbx_strand_id
1 'polypeptide(L)'
;PANDPTLEDLRGAWPHDLTSPWQLSPWGSDWYELQPWEKATGRDIWFNIQRRRYGGDLAGIMEKLDYLQELGVTALYLNPVFASPSLHKYDGATYHHIDPNFGPDPAGDRAIIAGENPVDPGAWQWTAADRMMLELIREVHRRGMRIIFDGVFNHMGINSFAFQDLIANGQASPYRDWFTITSWTKPSRHAPFSYAGWANVAELPEL
;
A
#
# COMPACT_ATOMS: atom_id res chain seq x y z
N PRO A 1 6.58 15.09 8.13
CA PRO A 1 7.60 14.06 8.16
C PRO A 1 8.67 14.33 7.10
N ALA A 2 9.91 13.93 7.37
CA ALA A 2 11.03 14.18 6.46
C ALA A 2 10.95 13.34 5.15
N ASN A 3 10.06 12.37 5.12
CA ASN A 3 9.93 11.36 4.06
C ASN A 3 8.56 11.40 3.39
N ASP A 4 7.95 12.56 3.26
CA ASP A 4 6.67 12.67 2.55
C ASP A 4 6.80 12.13 1.12
N PRO A 5 5.82 11.34 0.64
CA PRO A 5 5.88 10.80 -0.70
C PRO A 5 5.90 11.91 -1.74
N THR A 6 6.69 11.71 -2.79
CA THR A 6 6.73 12.60 -3.95
C THR A 6 5.59 12.28 -4.92
N LEU A 7 5.38 13.15 -5.93
CA LEU A 7 4.43 12.85 -7.00
C LEU A 7 4.78 11.57 -7.76
N GLU A 8 6.07 11.26 -7.89
CA GLU A 8 6.53 10.02 -8.51
C GLU A 8 6.12 8.80 -7.69
N ASP A 9 6.22 8.88 -6.37
CA ASP A 9 5.82 7.81 -5.46
C ASP A 9 4.31 7.54 -5.50
N LEU A 10 3.52 8.54 -5.86
CA LEU A 10 2.07 8.44 -5.97
C LEU A 10 1.60 7.93 -7.33
N ARG A 11 2.48 7.82 -8.32
CA ARG A 11 2.14 7.26 -9.63
C ARG A 11 1.69 5.81 -9.51
N GLY A 12 0.60 5.50 -10.17
CA GLY A 12 -0.02 4.17 -10.10
C GLY A 12 -0.78 3.88 -8.81
N ALA A 13 -0.81 4.81 -7.84
CA ALA A 13 -1.64 4.67 -6.65
C ALA A 13 -3.13 4.68 -7.01
N TRP A 14 -3.91 3.84 -6.33
CA TRP A 14 -5.36 3.86 -6.51
C TRP A 14 -5.99 5.09 -5.82
N PRO A 15 -6.99 5.71 -6.42
CA PRO A 15 -7.49 5.49 -7.77
C PRO A 15 -6.45 5.93 -8.82
N HIS A 16 -6.28 5.12 -9.86
CA HIS A 16 -5.28 5.31 -10.93
C HIS A 16 -5.60 6.53 -11.83
N ASP A 17 -5.77 7.67 -11.23
CA ASP A 17 -6.02 8.92 -11.90
C ASP A 17 -4.71 9.71 -11.99
N LEU A 18 -4.01 9.54 -13.09
CA LEU A 18 -2.76 10.26 -13.36
C LEU A 18 -2.98 11.73 -13.77
N THR A 19 -4.24 12.15 -13.93
CA THR A 19 -4.60 13.51 -14.35
C THR A 19 -4.94 14.42 -13.18
N SER A 20 -5.28 13.88 -12.02
CA SER A 20 -5.55 14.68 -10.82
C SER A 20 -4.25 15.22 -10.23
N PRO A 21 -4.21 16.50 -9.84
CA PRO A 21 -3.08 17.06 -9.14
C PRO A 21 -2.98 16.44 -7.74
N TRP A 22 -1.94 15.65 -7.51
CA TRP A 22 -1.65 15.07 -6.21
C TRP A 22 -0.84 16.05 -5.36
N GLN A 23 -1.32 16.31 -4.15
CA GLN A 23 -0.60 17.13 -3.17
C GLN A 23 -0.80 16.53 -1.78
N LEU A 24 0.18 16.76 -0.91
CA LEU A 24 0.03 16.42 0.50
C LEU A 24 -1.05 17.32 1.12
N SER A 25 -1.98 16.70 1.81
CA SER A 25 -3.06 17.41 2.49
C SER A 25 -2.57 17.95 3.83
N PRO A 26 -2.87 19.20 4.19
CA PRO A 26 -2.46 19.76 5.47
C PRO A 26 -3.24 19.12 6.64
N TRP A 27 -2.54 18.84 7.74
CA TRP A 27 -3.15 18.27 8.95
C TRP A 27 -4.10 19.21 9.71
N GLY A 28 -4.00 20.50 9.50
CA GLY A 28 -4.79 21.50 10.20
C GLY A 28 -6.09 21.88 9.50
N SER A 29 -6.48 21.24 8.42
CA SER A 29 -7.68 21.57 7.66
C SER A 29 -8.91 20.82 8.17
N ASP A 30 -10.10 21.39 7.93
CA ASP A 30 -11.35 20.66 8.05
C ASP A 30 -11.35 19.49 7.04
N TRP A 31 -11.65 18.30 7.50
CA TRP A 31 -11.65 17.08 6.67
C TRP A 31 -12.71 17.11 5.57
N TYR A 32 -13.77 17.86 5.78
CA TYR A 32 -14.87 17.99 4.82
C TYR A 32 -14.73 19.24 3.93
N GLU A 33 -13.74 20.09 4.18
CA GLU A 33 -13.46 21.23 3.32
C GLU A 33 -12.55 20.82 2.16
N LEU A 34 -12.96 21.19 0.92
CA LEU A 34 -12.12 21.02 -0.27
C LEU A 34 -10.95 22.00 -0.24
N GLN A 35 -9.75 21.45 -0.38
CA GLN A 35 -8.55 22.26 -0.56
C GLN A 35 -8.58 23.00 -1.91
N PRO A 36 -7.80 24.08 -2.10
CA PRO A 36 -7.80 24.84 -3.36
C PRO A 36 -7.57 23.99 -4.62
N TRP A 37 -6.64 23.04 -4.56
CA TRP A 37 -6.36 22.12 -5.67
C TRP A 37 -7.48 21.08 -5.89
N GLU A 38 -8.18 20.69 -4.85
CA GLU A 38 -9.34 19.80 -4.94
C GLU A 38 -10.53 20.49 -5.61
N LYS A 39 -10.74 21.78 -5.30
CA LYS A 39 -11.76 22.61 -5.98
C LYS A 39 -11.53 22.68 -7.48
N ALA A 40 -10.27 22.68 -7.92
CA ALA A 40 -9.91 22.67 -9.34
C ALA A 40 -10.32 21.40 -10.09
N THR A 41 -10.60 20.28 -9.39
CA THR A 41 -11.09 19.05 -10.02
C THR A 41 -12.54 19.14 -10.49
N GLY A 42 -13.31 20.11 -9.98
CA GLY A 42 -14.75 20.23 -10.23
C GLY A 42 -15.59 19.08 -9.64
N ARG A 43 -15.00 18.26 -8.78
CA ARG A 43 -15.64 17.09 -8.18
C ARG A 43 -15.97 17.33 -6.71
N ASP A 44 -16.85 16.48 -6.15
CA ASP A 44 -17.27 16.57 -4.78
C ASP A 44 -16.17 16.13 -3.77
N ILE A 45 -16.46 16.30 -2.49
CA ILE A 45 -15.54 15.91 -1.41
C ILE A 45 -15.26 14.41 -1.42
N TRP A 46 -16.22 13.56 -1.72
CA TRP A 46 -16.06 12.11 -1.70
C TRP A 46 -15.10 11.61 -2.77
N PHE A 47 -15.12 12.25 -3.94
CA PHE A 47 -14.13 11.99 -4.98
C PHE A 47 -12.71 12.39 -4.54
N ASN A 48 -12.57 13.54 -3.90
CA ASN A 48 -11.27 14.10 -3.53
C ASN A 48 -10.68 13.46 -2.28
N ILE A 49 -11.51 13.13 -1.26
CA ILE A 49 -11.03 12.55 0.00
C ILE A 49 -10.30 11.22 -0.19
N GLN A 50 -10.72 10.42 -1.17
CA GLN A 50 -10.07 9.16 -1.53
C GLN A 50 -8.68 9.35 -2.15
N ARG A 51 -8.30 10.58 -2.48
CA ARG A 51 -7.03 10.94 -3.11
C ARG A 51 -6.08 11.67 -2.17
N ARG A 52 -6.54 11.98 -0.98
CA ARG A 52 -5.76 12.72 0.00
C ARG A 52 -4.60 11.88 0.54
N ARG A 53 -3.48 12.55 0.76
CA ARG A 53 -2.28 12.01 1.42
C ARG A 53 -1.88 12.97 2.51
N TYR A 54 -1.61 12.47 3.68
CA TYR A 54 -1.24 13.30 4.85
C TYR A 54 0.22 13.10 5.27
N GLY A 55 0.97 12.25 4.58
CA GLY A 55 2.40 12.09 4.77
C GLY A 55 2.82 11.45 6.08
N GLY A 56 1.98 10.62 6.71
CA GLY A 56 2.36 9.87 7.91
C GLY A 56 3.29 8.70 7.59
N ASP A 57 4.26 8.43 8.47
CA ASP A 57 5.24 7.36 8.34
C ASP A 57 5.55 6.67 9.69
N LEU A 58 6.45 5.68 9.67
CA LEU A 58 6.85 4.94 10.88
C LEU A 58 7.57 5.83 11.90
N ALA A 59 8.36 6.81 11.44
CA ALA A 59 9.04 7.75 12.32
C ALA A 59 8.01 8.61 13.06
N GLY A 60 6.98 9.09 12.38
CA GLY A 60 5.90 9.85 13.00
C GLY A 60 5.13 9.06 14.05
N ILE A 61 4.94 7.74 13.86
CA ILE A 61 4.34 6.88 14.88
C ILE A 61 5.27 6.78 16.08
N MET A 62 6.57 6.53 15.87
CA MET A 62 7.56 6.43 16.96
C MET A 62 7.62 7.70 17.82
N GLU A 63 7.56 8.87 17.20
CA GLU A 63 7.52 10.15 17.91
C GLU A 63 6.28 10.33 18.79
N LYS A 64 5.20 9.60 18.52
CA LYS A 64 3.93 9.71 19.24
C LYS A 64 3.69 8.59 20.24
N LEU A 65 4.59 7.63 20.40
CA LEU A 65 4.38 6.48 21.28
C LEU A 65 4.16 6.87 22.76
N ASP A 66 4.89 7.86 23.26
CA ASP A 66 4.72 8.33 24.65
C ASP A 66 3.34 8.98 24.83
N TYR A 67 2.90 9.83 23.89
CA TYR A 67 1.56 10.39 23.87
C TYR A 67 0.48 9.31 23.85
N LEU A 68 0.64 8.26 23.03
CA LEU A 68 -0.32 7.16 22.93
C LEU A 68 -0.36 6.36 24.23
N GLN A 69 0.79 6.13 24.87
CA GLN A 69 0.86 5.47 26.17
C GLN A 69 0.18 6.29 27.27
N GLU A 70 0.42 7.61 27.33
CA GLU A 70 -0.23 8.52 28.28
C GLU A 70 -1.75 8.59 28.07
N LEU A 71 -2.22 8.46 26.83
CA LEU A 71 -3.64 8.38 26.50
C LEU A 71 -4.29 7.05 26.94
N GLY A 72 -3.48 6.08 27.39
CA GLY A 72 -3.96 4.77 27.83
C GLY A 72 -4.13 3.73 26.70
N VAL A 73 -3.53 3.97 25.54
CA VAL A 73 -3.53 3.00 24.44
C VAL A 73 -2.72 1.77 24.84
N THR A 74 -3.29 0.58 24.66
CA THR A 74 -2.66 -0.70 24.98
C THR A 74 -2.30 -1.53 23.76
N ALA A 75 -2.83 -1.18 22.58
CA ALA A 75 -2.50 -1.82 21.33
C ALA A 75 -2.61 -0.83 20.16
N LEU A 76 -1.68 -0.91 19.22
CA LEU A 76 -1.72 -0.23 17.93
C LEU A 76 -2.20 -1.22 16.88
N TYR A 77 -3.31 -0.91 16.22
CA TYR A 77 -3.76 -1.62 15.03
C TYR A 77 -3.34 -0.81 13.81
N LEU A 78 -2.49 -1.35 12.99
CA LEU A 78 -2.06 -0.72 11.74
C LEU A 78 -2.86 -1.32 10.59
N ASN A 79 -3.53 -0.46 9.81
CA ASN A 79 -4.03 -0.84 8.50
C ASN A 79 -2.87 -1.40 7.66
N PRO A 80 -3.12 -2.07 6.52
CA PRO A 80 -2.05 -2.72 5.77
C PRO A 80 -0.84 -1.81 5.57
N VAL A 81 0.35 -2.33 5.89
CA VAL A 81 1.62 -1.58 5.84
C VAL A 81 2.57 -2.07 4.76
N PHE A 82 2.19 -3.14 4.06
CA PHE A 82 3.02 -3.77 3.04
C PHE A 82 3.03 -2.96 1.73
N ALA A 83 4.04 -3.22 0.89
CA ALA A 83 4.21 -2.54 -0.38
C ALA A 83 2.94 -2.64 -1.25
N SER A 84 2.38 -1.50 -1.60
CA SER A 84 1.11 -1.38 -2.30
C SER A 84 1.00 -0.01 -2.99
N PRO A 85 0.41 0.09 -4.19
CA PRO A 85 0.28 1.36 -4.89
C PRO A 85 -0.73 2.31 -4.26
N SER A 86 -1.78 1.81 -3.61
CA SER A 86 -2.84 2.66 -3.08
C SER A 86 -2.49 3.31 -1.74
N LEU A 87 -3.28 4.32 -1.38
CA LEU A 87 -3.19 4.98 -0.09
C LEU A 87 -3.65 4.09 1.07
N HIS A 88 -4.66 3.26 0.84
CA HIS A 88 -5.25 2.37 1.84
C HIS A 88 -4.51 1.04 1.99
N LYS A 89 -3.67 0.69 1.02
CA LYS A 89 -2.79 -0.48 0.99
C LYS A 89 -3.45 -1.85 1.08
N TYR A 90 -4.77 -1.91 0.82
CA TYR A 90 -5.50 -3.18 0.72
C TYR A 90 -5.26 -3.91 -0.61
N ASP A 91 -4.60 -3.28 -1.59
CA ASP A 91 -4.18 -3.84 -2.86
C ASP A 91 -2.69 -4.24 -2.84
N GLY A 92 -2.32 -5.09 -1.89
CA GLY A 92 -0.93 -5.50 -1.68
C GLY A 92 -0.26 -6.03 -2.94
N ALA A 93 0.90 -5.47 -3.28
CA ALA A 93 1.75 -5.95 -4.36
C ALA A 93 2.67 -7.09 -3.89
N THR A 94 3.08 -7.01 -2.63
CA THR A 94 3.87 -8.06 -1.93
C THR A 94 3.62 -7.95 -0.43
N TYR A 95 3.87 -9.05 0.28
CA TYR A 95 3.89 -9.11 1.75
C TYR A 95 5.30 -9.29 2.31
N HIS A 96 6.32 -9.23 1.46
CA HIS A 96 7.72 -9.45 1.84
C HIS A 96 8.31 -8.22 2.53
N HIS A 97 7.84 -7.03 2.16
CA HIS A 97 8.39 -5.76 2.62
C HIS A 97 7.33 -4.79 3.07
N ILE A 98 7.70 -3.99 4.05
CA ILE A 98 6.97 -2.77 4.41
C ILE A 98 7.03 -1.80 3.23
N ASP A 99 5.96 -1.04 3.01
CA ASP A 99 5.94 -0.04 1.94
C ASP A 99 7.10 0.95 2.10
N PRO A 100 7.91 1.14 1.06
CA PRO A 100 9.06 2.04 1.11
C PRO A 100 8.73 3.46 1.57
N ASN A 101 7.52 3.96 1.27
CA ASN A 101 7.10 5.30 1.66
C ASN A 101 6.90 5.48 3.17
N PHE A 102 6.86 4.40 3.93
CA PHE A 102 6.81 4.44 5.39
C PHE A 102 8.19 4.45 6.04
N GLY A 103 9.24 4.17 5.29
CA GLY A 103 10.62 4.07 5.77
C GLY A 103 11.45 5.33 5.49
N PRO A 104 12.71 5.34 5.96
CA PRO A 104 13.60 6.50 5.85
C PRO A 104 14.30 6.63 4.50
N ASP A 105 14.30 5.58 3.66
CA ASP A 105 14.96 5.57 2.34
C ASP A 105 14.07 4.93 1.27
N PRO A 106 12.99 5.59 0.84
CA PRO A 106 12.09 5.04 -0.16
C PRO A 106 12.74 4.66 -1.48
N ALA A 107 13.76 5.42 -1.91
CA ALA A 107 14.42 5.15 -3.19
C ALA A 107 15.33 3.92 -3.11
N GLY A 108 16.12 3.79 -2.04
CA GLY A 108 16.97 2.62 -1.80
C GLY A 108 16.14 1.36 -1.60
N ASP A 109 15.05 1.44 -0.85
CA ASP A 109 14.15 0.32 -0.60
C ASP A 109 13.49 -0.18 -1.91
N ARG A 110 13.03 0.73 -2.78
CA ARG A 110 12.51 0.36 -4.10
C ARG A 110 13.56 -0.31 -4.98
N ALA A 111 14.82 0.14 -4.92
CA ALA A 111 15.91 -0.47 -5.68
C ALA A 111 16.20 -1.91 -5.20
N ILE A 112 16.16 -2.15 -3.89
CA ILE A 112 16.29 -3.48 -3.29
C ILE A 112 15.15 -4.38 -3.79
N ILE A 113 13.91 -3.97 -3.60
CA ILE A 113 12.71 -4.75 -3.97
C ILE A 113 12.69 -5.07 -5.48
N ALA A 114 13.06 -4.11 -6.32
CA ALA A 114 13.10 -4.32 -7.77
C ALA A 114 14.19 -5.31 -8.22
N GLY A 115 15.24 -5.50 -7.41
CA GLY A 115 16.34 -6.44 -7.69
C GLY A 115 16.11 -7.85 -7.13
N GLU A 116 15.08 -8.06 -6.32
CA GLU A 116 14.82 -9.34 -5.68
C GLU A 116 14.07 -10.34 -6.57
N ASN A 117 14.31 -11.62 -6.30
CA ASN A 117 13.43 -12.68 -6.78
C ASN A 117 12.34 -12.94 -5.72
N PRO A 118 11.08 -12.61 -5.98
CA PRO A 118 10.01 -12.71 -4.99
C PRO A 118 9.70 -14.15 -4.54
N VAL A 119 10.19 -15.16 -5.26
CA VAL A 119 9.97 -16.58 -4.94
C VAL A 119 11.21 -17.27 -4.36
N ASP A 120 12.28 -16.54 -4.14
CA ASP A 120 13.50 -17.04 -3.53
C ASP A 120 13.77 -16.33 -2.19
N PRO A 121 13.32 -16.87 -1.06
CA PRO A 121 13.56 -16.25 0.25
C PRO A 121 15.05 -16.04 0.59
N GLY A 122 15.95 -16.80 -0.05
CA GLY A 122 17.39 -16.63 0.13
C GLY A 122 17.94 -15.36 -0.51
N ALA A 123 17.21 -14.78 -1.45
CA ALA A 123 17.58 -13.55 -2.13
C ALA A 123 17.01 -12.29 -1.47
N TRP A 124 16.06 -12.43 -0.52
CA TRP A 124 15.40 -11.27 0.12
C TRP A 124 16.35 -10.52 1.04
N GLN A 125 16.25 -9.21 1.00
CA GLN A 125 17.09 -8.32 1.80
C GLN A 125 16.21 -7.41 2.67
N TRP A 126 16.63 -7.19 3.90
CA TRP A 126 15.96 -6.22 4.76
C TRP A 126 16.07 -4.81 4.17
N THR A 127 14.95 -4.17 3.90
CA THR A 127 14.88 -2.77 3.53
C THR A 127 15.08 -1.85 4.75
N ALA A 128 15.25 -0.56 4.53
CA ALA A 128 15.29 0.41 5.61
C ALA A 128 13.93 0.54 6.31
N ALA A 129 12.83 0.45 5.56
CA ALA A 129 11.47 0.42 6.11
C ALA A 129 11.23 -0.81 6.99
N ASP A 130 11.68 -2.00 6.57
CA ASP A 130 11.56 -3.23 7.36
C ASP A 130 12.31 -3.11 8.70
N ARG A 131 13.55 -2.58 8.66
CA ARG A 131 14.34 -2.37 9.90
C ARG A 131 13.68 -1.38 10.84
N MET A 132 13.13 -0.29 10.29
CA MET A 132 12.41 0.71 11.08
C MET A 132 11.12 0.12 11.68
N MET A 133 10.41 -0.74 10.96
CA MET A 133 9.25 -1.45 11.51
C MET A 133 9.65 -2.36 12.66
N LEU A 134 10.76 -3.09 12.56
CA LEU A 134 11.26 -3.89 13.68
C LEU A 134 11.61 -3.04 14.91
N GLU A 135 12.13 -1.84 14.69
CA GLU A 135 12.39 -0.89 15.76
C GLU A 135 11.09 -0.40 16.39
N LEU A 136 10.11 -0.01 15.59
CA LEU A 136 8.78 0.38 16.07
C LEU A 136 8.15 -0.73 16.93
N ILE A 137 8.20 -1.98 16.50
CA ILE A 137 7.69 -3.13 17.26
C ILE A 137 8.37 -3.22 18.63
N ARG A 138 9.71 -3.08 18.69
CA ARG A 138 10.44 -3.11 19.96
C ARG A 138 10.04 -1.98 20.88
N GLU A 139 9.89 -0.75 20.34
CA GLU A 139 9.53 0.42 21.12
C GLU A 139 8.08 0.37 21.64
N VAL A 140 7.15 -0.19 20.87
CA VAL A 140 5.78 -0.48 21.29
C VAL A 140 5.77 -1.48 22.43
N HIS A 141 6.50 -2.59 22.28
CA HIS A 141 6.59 -3.64 23.31
C HIS A 141 7.29 -3.13 24.59
N ARG A 142 8.32 -2.30 24.47
CA ARG A 142 9.02 -1.71 25.61
C ARG A 142 8.09 -0.86 26.48
N ARG A 143 7.04 -0.29 25.90
CA ARG A 143 6.00 0.47 26.60
C ARG A 143 4.85 -0.39 27.11
N GLY A 144 4.95 -1.71 27.02
CA GLY A 144 3.88 -2.64 27.42
C GLY A 144 2.67 -2.66 26.49
N MET A 145 2.75 -1.99 25.35
CA MET A 145 1.71 -2.00 24.32
C MET A 145 1.90 -3.19 23.35
N ARG A 146 0.87 -3.47 22.59
CA ARG A 146 0.86 -4.47 21.50
C ARG A 146 0.78 -3.78 20.14
N ILE A 147 1.21 -4.48 19.09
CA ILE A 147 1.03 -4.06 17.71
C ILE A 147 0.34 -5.16 16.92
N ILE A 148 -0.61 -4.77 16.09
CA ILE A 148 -1.41 -5.67 15.25
C ILE A 148 -1.27 -5.19 13.81
N PHE A 149 -0.92 -6.10 12.91
CA PHE A 149 -0.85 -5.85 11.48
C PHE A 149 -2.11 -6.37 10.79
N ASP A 150 -2.68 -5.54 9.93
CA ASP A 150 -3.75 -5.96 9.04
C ASP A 150 -3.17 -6.78 7.89
N GLY A 151 -3.57 -8.04 7.81
CA GLY A 151 -3.15 -8.95 6.75
C GLY A 151 -4.29 -9.20 5.76
N VAL A 152 -4.09 -8.82 4.50
CA VAL A 152 -5.06 -9.03 3.43
C VAL A 152 -4.74 -10.34 2.71
N PHE A 153 -5.52 -11.39 2.98
CA PHE A 153 -5.27 -12.75 2.44
C PHE A 153 -6.40 -13.24 1.51
N ASN A 154 -7.38 -12.40 1.23
CA ASN A 154 -8.50 -12.72 0.36
C ASN A 154 -8.23 -12.38 -1.12
N HIS A 155 -7.40 -11.40 -1.35
CA HIS A 155 -7.04 -10.90 -2.68
C HIS A 155 -5.65 -10.27 -2.65
N MET A 156 -5.11 -10.00 -3.82
CA MET A 156 -3.90 -9.18 -4.01
C MET A 156 -4.21 -7.99 -4.91
N GLY A 157 -3.29 -7.04 -5.01
CA GLY A 157 -3.35 -6.01 -6.03
C GLY A 157 -2.96 -6.56 -7.42
N ILE A 158 -3.49 -5.94 -8.47
CA ILE A 158 -3.09 -6.29 -9.86
C ILE A 158 -1.59 -6.15 -10.10
N ASN A 159 -0.89 -5.34 -9.31
CA ASN A 159 0.56 -5.13 -9.41
C ASN A 159 1.38 -6.21 -8.70
N SER A 160 0.73 -7.22 -8.10
CA SER A 160 1.46 -8.33 -7.47
C SER A 160 2.24 -9.14 -8.50
N PHE A 161 3.42 -9.62 -8.09
CA PHE A 161 4.28 -10.40 -8.99
C PHE A 161 3.56 -11.61 -9.61
N ALA A 162 2.74 -12.29 -8.82
CA ALA A 162 1.99 -13.46 -9.25
C ALA A 162 0.94 -13.11 -10.31
N PHE A 163 0.20 -12.00 -10.11
CA PHE A 163 -0.80 -11.58 -11.07
C PHE A 163 -0.18 -11.01 -12.35
N GLN A 164 0.96 -10.32 -12.24
CA GLN A 164 1.70 -9.82 -13.41
C GLN A 164 2.29 -10.97 -14.22
N ASP A 165 2.82 -12.01 -13.57
CA ASP A 165 3.23 -13.24 -14.28
C ASP A 165 2.05 -13.90 -14.99
N LEU A 166 0.90 -13.97 -14.32
CA LEU A 166 -0.33 -14.51 -14.91
C LEU A 166 -0.80 -13.71 -16.15
N ILE A 167 -0.69 -12.38 -16.14
CA ILE A 167 -0.98 -11.53 -17.29
C ILE A 167 -0.04 -11.85 -18.45
N ALA A 168 1.26 -12.03 -18.16
CA ALA A 168 2.29 -12.27 -19.18
C ALA A 168 2.22 -13.67 -19.77
N ASN A 169 1.98 -14.70 -18.96
CA ASN A 169 2.13 -16.11 -19.32
C ASN A 169 0.78 -16.87 -19.43
N GLY A 170 -0.33 -16.26 -19.03
CA GLY A 170 -1.67 -16.85 -19.12
C GLY A 170 -1.76 -18.21 -18.44
N GLN A 171 -2.29 -19.20 -19.14
CA GLN A 171 -2.43 -20.58 -18.63
C GLN A 171 -1.10 -21.29 -18.35
N ALA A 172 0.02 -20.79 -18.86
CA ALA A 172 1.35 -21.33 -18.58
C ALA A 172 1.97 -20.76 -17.29
N SER A 173 1.35 -19.75 -16.66
CA SER A 173 1.81 -19.21 -15.40
C SER A 173 1.76 -20.26 -14.28
N PRO A 174 2.81 -20.38 -13.45
CA PRO A 174 2.76 -21.23 -12.25
C PRO A 174 1.77 -20.72 -11.20
N TYR A 175 1.31 -19.48 -11.32
CA TYR A 175 0.36 -18.83 -10.39
C TYR A 175 -1.09 -18.87 -10.87
N ARG A 176 -1.39 -19.56 -11.99
CA ARG A 176 -2.74 -19.58 -12.58
C ARG A 176 -3.81 -20.08 -11.61
N ASP A 177 -3.42 -20.98 -10.71
CA ASP A 177 -4.33 -21.61 -9.74
C ASP A 177 -4.39 -20.85 -8.41
N TRP A 178 -3.68 -19.71 -8.30
CA TRP A 178 -3.78 -18.81 -7.17
C TRP A 178 -4.99 -17.90 -7.25
N PHE A 179 -5.49 -17.64 -8.46
CA PHE A 179 -6.54 -16.67 -8.71
C PHE A 179 -7.80 -17.32 -9.26
N THR A 180 -8.94 -16.77 -8.94
CA THR A 180 -10.25 -17.22 -9.43
C THR A 180 -10.48 -16.72 -10.86
N ILE A 181 -10.03 -17.48 -11.86
CA ILE A 181 -10.20 -17.15 -13.29
C ILE A 181 -11.59 -17.58 -13.76
N THR A 182 -12.37 -16.64 -14.28
CA THR A 182 -13.74 -16.86 -14.76
C THR A 182 -13.81 -17.16 -16.26
N SER A 183 -12.84 -16.68 -17.05
CA SER A 183 -12.74 -16.98 -18.48
C SER A 183 -11.35 -16.67 -19.03
N TRP A 184 -10.75 -17.63 -19.68
CA TRP A 184 -9.45 -17.45 -20.37
C TRP A 184 -9.58 -16.76 -21.75
N THR A 185 -10.78 -16.72 -22.31
CA THR A 185 -11.02 -16.23 -23.68
C THR A 185 -11.69 -14.85 -23.73
N LYS A 186 -12.13 -14.33 -22.58
CA LYS A 186 -12.75 -13.01 -22.48
C LYS A 186 -11.80 -12.08 -21.74
N PRO A 187 -11.32 -10.99 -22.37
CA PRO A 187 -10.48 -10.02 -21.69
C PRO A 187 -11.27 -9.24 -20.62
N SER A 188 -10.57 -8.82 -19.59
CA SER A 188 -11.02 -7.85 -18.60
C SER A 188 -10.31 -6.51 -18.81
N ARG A 189 -10.57 -5.54 -17.93
CA ARG A 189 -9.92 -4.22 -17.98
C ARG A 189 -8.39 -4.29 -17.83
N HIS A 190 -7.89 -5.25 -17.04
CA HIS A 190 -6.47 -5.30 -16.65
C HIS A 190 -5.73 -6.55 -17.13
N ALA A 191 -6.43 -7.51 -17.77
CA ALA A 191 -5.83 -8.76 -18.22
C ALA A 191 -6.46 -9.27 -19.50
N PRO A 192 -5.74 -10.11 -20.29
CA PRO A 192 -6.28 -10.76 -21.49
C PRO A 192 -7.30 -11.88 -21.17
N PHE A 193 -7.65 -12.07 -19.91
CA PHE A 193 -8.64 -13.01 -19.39
C PHE A 193 -9.57 -12.32 -18.39
N SER A 194 -10.66 -12.96 -18.00
CA SER A 194 -11.55 -12.50 -16.94
C SER A 194 -11.30 -13.26 -15.65
N TYR A 195 -11.42 -12.58 -14.52
CA TYR A 195 -11.20 -13.10 -13.17
C TYR A 195 -12.19 -12.50 -12.18
N ALA A 196 -12.38 -13.14 -11.04
CA ALA A 196 -13.12 -12.58 -9.93
C ALA A 196 -12.27 -11.53 -9.20
N GLY A 197 -12.89 -10.42 -8.84
CA GLY A 197 -12.30 -9.40 -7.98
C GLY A 197 -13.15 -9.20 -6.73
N TRP A 198 -12.49 -8.96 -5.60
CA TRP A 198 -13.17 -8.72 -4.33
C TRP A 198 -14.19 -7.59 -4.47
N ALA A 199 -15.44 -7.87 -4.07
CA ALA A 199 -16.56 -6.95 -4.23
C ALA A 199 -16.75 -6.41 -5.66
N ASN A 200 -16.37 -7.18 -6.69
CA ASN A 200 -16.34 -6.80 -8.11
C ASN A 200 -15.35 -5.66 -8.44
N VAL A 201 -14.37 -5.41 -7.60
CA VAL A 201 -13.28 -4.44 -7.86
C VAL A 201 -12.20 -5.14 -8.69
N ALA A 202 -12.02 -4.70 -9.93
CA ALA A 202 -11.10 -5.33 -10.86
C ALA A 202 -9.61 -5.17 -10.48
N GLU A 203 -9.29 -4.19 -9.65
CA GLU A 203 -7.95 -3.94 -9.11
C GLU A 203 -7.54 -4.92 -7.99
N LEU A 204 -8.50 -5.75 -7.51
CA LEU A 204 -8.34 -6.64 -6.36
C LEU A 204 -8.66 -8.10 -6.73
N PRO A 205 -7.85 -8.76 -7.59
CA PRO A 205 -8.07 -10.16 -7.97
C PRO A 205 -8.10 -11.08 -6.76
N GLU A 206 -9.14 -11.90 -6.65
CA GLU A 206 -9.33 -12.88 -5.57
C GLU A 206 -8.38 -14.08 -5.70
N LEU A 207 -7.83 -14.47 -4.54
CA LEU A 207 -7.00 -15.66 -4.37
C LEU A 207 -7.83 -16.92 -4.26
#